data_8234b3cdbb08f02565c4e9515b4b388b
#
_entry.id   8234b3cdbb08f02565c4e9515b4b388b
#
_cell.length_a   1.000
_cell.length_b   1.000
_cell.length_c   1.000
_cell.angle_alpha   90.00
_cell.angle_beta   90.00
_cell.angle_gamma   90.00
#
_symmetry.space_group_name_H-M   'P 1'
#
loop_
_entity.id
_entity.type
_entity.pdbx_description
1 polymer ?
#
loop_
_entity_poly.entity_id
_entity_poly.type
_entity_poly.pdbx_seq_one_letter_code
_entity_poly.pdbx_strand_id
1 'polypeptide(L)'
;ALLLCLGLGAQKFQGVANTPPMGWNSWNTFEVNINEELVKQTADIIVSSGMKDAGYQYIVLDDGWMVKDHRDENGNLIPDPVKFPSGMKALIDYVHAKGLKFGLYNCAGTNTCAGYPGTRGYEYQDARFYASLGIDFLKYDWCFTEGINAKEAYTTMSKALKTAGKPIVFSICEWGDNQPWNWATLVGNLWRISGDIYPCFDCEYKHEEGNWSSWGVLKILEMRKDIRKFSGPDHWNDFDMMEVGNGMTLAEDKSHFTLWSMMASPLFAGNDLRSMKPETLKILTNKEMIAINQDVLGIQGFKYQSENGVDVWVKPLADDNWAVVFLN
;
A
#
# COMPACT_ATOMS: atom_id res chain seq x y z
N ALA A 1 -45.37 2.38 11.75
CA ALA A 1 -44.34 1.67 10.98
C ALA A 1 -42.98 2.31 11.31
N LEU A 2 -42.19 1.63 12.13
CA LEU A 2 -40.82 2.03 12.44
C LEU A 2 -39.96 1.61 11.22
N LEU A 3 -39.57 2.57 10.39
CA LEU A 3 -38.50 2.34 9.41
C LEU A 3 -37.19 2.16 10.18
N LEU A 4 -36.74 0.92 10.35
CA LEU A 4 -35.36 0.64 10.66
C LEU A 4 -34.53 1.08 9.44
N CYS A 5 -33.96 2.27 9.49
CA CYS A 5 -32.80 2.59 8.68
C CYS A 5 -31.67 1.64 9.13
N LEU A 6 -31.55 0.49 8.48
CA LEU A 6 -30.30 -0.27 8.48
C LEU A 6 -29.25 0.65 7.85
N GLY A 7 -28.56 1.39 8.68
CA GLY A 7 -27.38 2.11 8.26
C GLY A 7 -26.47 1.08 7.58
N LEU A 8 -26.08 1.33 6.33
CA LEU A 8 -25.02 0.60 5.64
C LEU A 8 -23.74 0.84 6.48
N GLY A 9 -23.57 0.04 7.53
CA GLY A 9 -22.36 0.10 8.35
C GLY A 9 -21.15 -0.15 7.48
N ALA A 10 -20.08 0.63 7.67
CA ALA A 10 -18.82 0.42 7.00
C ALA A 10 -18.41 -1.06 7.10
N GLN A 11 -18.05 -1.66 5.99
CA GLN A 11 -17.65 -3.06 5.93
C GLN A 11 -16.22 -3.24 6.40
N LYS A 12 -15.36 -2.23 6.19
CA LYS A 12 -13.99 -2.17 6.69
C LYS A 12 -13.92 -1.87 8.19
N PHE A 13 -12.75 -2.07 8.79
CA PHE A 13 -12.43 -1.53 10.09
C PHE A 13 -12.16 -0.04 9.99
N GLN A 14 -12.82 0.75 10.83
CA GLN A 14 -12.60 2.18 10.94
C GLN A 14 -11.50 2.50 11.96
N GLY A 15 -10.84 3.64 11.78
CA GLY A 15 -9.84 4.14 12.72
C GLY A 15 -8.49 3.44 12.67
N VAL A 16 -8.27 2.55 11.68
CA VAL A 16 -6.99 1.84 11.51
C VAL A 16 -6.01 2.56 10.57
N ALA A 17 -6.52 3.51 9.78
CA ALA A 17 -5.74 4.33 8.83
C ALA A 17 -6.21 5.80 8.87
N ASN A 18 -6.28 6.41 10.05
CA ASN A 18 -6.71 7.80 10.23
C ASN A 18 -5.80 8.79 9.52
N THR A 19 -4.53 8.46 9.37
CA THR A 19 -3.55 9.10 8.49
C THR A 19 -3.04 8.09 7.46
N PRO A 20 -2.43 8.53 6.35
CA PRO A 20 -1.89 7.60 5.36
C PRO A 20 -0.91 6.61 5.99
N PRO A 21 -1.06 5.29 5.79
CA PRO A 21 -0.11 4.31 6.33
C PRO A 21 1.32 4.54 5.83
N MET A 22 2.30 4.33 6.70
CA MET A 22 3.72 4.42 6.39
C MET A 22 4.41 3.09 6.71
N GLY A 23 5.25 2.61 5.79
CA GLY A 23 5.92 1.32 5.97
C GLY A 23 6.94 0.99 4.89
N TRP A 24 7.20 -0.29 4.75
CA TRP A 24 8.01 -0.90 3.71
C TRP A 24 7.25 -2.06 3.07
N ASN A 25 7.39 -2.21 1.76
CA ASN A 25 6.84 -3.33 1.01
C ASN A 25 7.94 -4.00 0.18
N SER A 26 7.91 -5.32 0.08
CA SER A 26 9.00 -6.10 -0.49
C SER A 26 9.04 -6.13 -2.02
N TRP A 27 7.96 -5.76 -2.73
CA TRP A 27 7.79 -6.10 -4.15
C TRP A 27 8.83 -5.47 -5.07
N ASN A 28 8.97 -4.14 -5.03
CA ASN A 28 9.71 -3.41 -6.07
C ASN A 28 11.21 -3.76 -6.16
N THR A 29 11.79 -4.22 -5.06
CA THR A 29 13.21 -4.65 -5.04
C THR A 29 13.38 -6.17 -5.06
N PHE A 30 12.47 -6.90 -4.42
CA PHE A 30 12.69 -8.33 -4.16
C PHE A 30 11.75 -9.24 -4.94
N GLU A 31 10.64 -8.71 -5.46
CA GLU A 31 9.61 -9.52 -6.11
C GLU A 31 9.26 -10.73 -5.22
N VAL A 32 9.32 -11.94 -5.76
CA VAL A 32 9.08 -13.19 -5.02
C VAL A 32 10.31 -13.71 -4.25
N ASN A 33 11.47 -13.02 -4.34
CA ASN A 33 12.73 -13.43 -3.68
C ASN A 33 12.80 -12.92 -2.23
N ILE A 34 11.83 -13.31 -1.44
CA ILE A 34 11.65 -12.93 -0.04
C ILE A 34 11.91 -14.11 0.89
N ASN A 35 12.36 -13.83 2.09
CA ASN A 35 12.56 -14.84 3.14
C ASN A 35 12.50 -14.21 4.54
N GLU A 36 12.51 -15.07 5.54
CA GLU A 36 12.44 -14.70 6.95
C GLU A 36 13.57 -13.75 7.38
N GLU A 37 14.79 -14.00 6.93
CA GLU A 37 15.96 -13.20 7.29
C GLU A 37 15.88 -11.77 6.73
N LEU A 38 15.45 -11.61 5.47
CA LEU A 38 15.18 -10.30 4.88
C LEU A 38 14.22 -9.48 5.74
N VAL A 39 13.12 -10.10 6.17
CA VAL A 39 12.10 -9.41 6.97
C VAL A 39 12.64 -9.00 8.33
N LYS A 40 13.39 -9.88 9.01
CA LYS A 40 14.01 -9.58 10.31
C LYS A 40 15.01 -8.44 10.20
N GLN A 41 15.89 -8.48 9.19
CA GLN A 41 16.84 -7.41 8.93
C GLN A 41 16.16 -6.08 8.62
N THR A 42 15.11 -6.10 7.81
CA THR A 42 14.31 -4.91 7.49
C THR A 42 13.67 -4.33 8.75
N ALA A 43 13.09 -5.16 9.62
CA ALA A 43 12.50 -4.72 10.88
C ALA A 43 13.53 -4.09 11.81
N ASP A 44 14.73 -4.68 11.89
CA ASP A 44 15.84 -4.16 12.70
C ASP A 44 16.31 -2.80 12.20
N ILE A 45 16.40 -2.63 10.88
CA ILE A 45 16.81 -1.38 10.25
C ILE A 45 15.76 -0.30 10.45
N ILE A 46 14.47 -0.58 10.25
CA ILE A 46 13.40 0.39 10.49
C ILE A 46 13.49 0.96 11.92
N VAL A 47 13.80 0.11 12.92
CA VAL A 47 13.96 0.56 14.30
C VAL A 47 15.28 1.30 14.50
N SER A 48 16.41 0.75 14.06
CA SER A 48 17.75 1.28 14.37
C SER A 48 18.11 2.54 13.58
N SER A 49 17.51 2.75 12.39
CA SER A 49 17.77 3.91 11.54
C SER A 49 16.96 5.16 11.92
N GLY A 50 15.99 5.03 12.84
CA GLY A 50 15.05 6.12 13.18
C GLY A 50 13.83 6.21 12.27
N MET A 51 13.66 5.33 11.27
CA MET A 51 12.46 5.30 10.43
C MET A 51 11.20 5.05 11.24
N LYS A 52 11.24 4.16 12.25
CA LYS A 52 10.11 3.94 13.15
C LYS A 52 9.70 5.22 13.86
N ASP A 53 10.65 5.98 14.40
CA ASP A 53 10.39 7.25 15.09
C ASP A 53 9.88 8.33 14.12
N ALA A 54 10.21 8.22 12.84
CA ALA A 54 9.68 9.06 11.77
C ALA A 54 8.25 8.69 11.35
N GLY A 55 7.72 7.51 11.76
CA GLY A 55 6.34 7.09 11.49
C GLY A 55 6.18 5.81 10.68
N TYR A 56 7.25 5.18 10.21
CA TYR A 56 7.19 3.91 9.48
C TYR A 56 6.84 2.77 10.43
N GLN A 57 5.65 2.22 10.28
CA GLN A 57 5.11 1.22 11.21
C GLN A 57 4.89 -0.15 10.56
N TYR A 58 4.67 -0.20 9.25
CA TYR A 58 4.28 -1.43 8.58
C TYR A 58 5.44 -2.09 7.86
N ILE A 59 5.52 -3.42 7.96
CA ILE A 59 6.31 -4.28 7.07
C ILE A 59 5.31 -5.15 6.32
N VAL A 60 5.25 -5.00 5.00
CA VAL A 60 4.32 -5.72 4.14
C VAL A 60 5.10 -6.68 3.26
N LEU A 61 4.90 -7.98 3.44
CA LEU A 61 5.31 -8.98 2.48
C LEU A 61 4.31 -9.02 1.33
N ASP A 62 4.81 -8.75 0.15
CA ASP A 62 4.05 -8.80 -1.09
C ASP A 62 3.92 -10.25 -1.61
N ASP A 63 3.70 -10.47 -2.89
CA ASP A 63 3.48 -11.80 -3.47
C ASP A 63 4.65 -12.78 -3.23
N GLY A 64 4.35 -14.07 -3.24
CA GLY A 64 5.37 -15.11 -3.14
C GLY A 64 5.72 -15.58 -1.72
N TRP A 65 4.95 -15.22 -0.69
CA TRP A 65 5.19 -15.68 0.68
C TRP A 65 4.67 -17.11 0.95
N MET A 66 3.79 -17.63 0.12
CA MET A 66 3.14 -18.92 0.29
C MET A 66 3.70 -19.98 -0.67
N VAL A 67 3.36 -21.25 -0.45
CA VAL A 67 3.63 -22.33 -1.40
C VAL A 67 2.88 -22.06 -2.70
N LYS A 68 3.58 -22.20 -3.84
CA LYS A 68 3.08 -21.74 -5.13
C LYS A 68 1.94 -22.58 -5.71
N ASP A 69 2.00 -23.89 -5.57
CA ASP A 69 1.22 -24.76 -6.46
C ASP A 69 -0.09 -25.26 -5.81
N HIS A 70 -0.26 -25.13 -4.50
CA HIS A 70 -1.41 -25.70 -3.81
C HIS A 70 -1.70 -25.07 -2.45
N ARG A 71 -2.90 -25.33 -1.97
CA ARG A 71 -3.34 -25.15 -0.58
C ARG A 71 -3.22 -26.48 0.16
N ASP A 72 -3.31 -26.49 1.48
CA ASP A 72 -3.34 -27.74 2.25
C ASP A 72 -4.62 -28.55 1.97
N GLU A 73 -4.71 -29.76 2.55
CA GLU A 73 -5.87 -30.63 2.41
C GLU A 73 -7.20 -30.05 2.90
N ASN A 74 -7.14 -29.03 3.76
CA ASN A 74 -8.28 -28.29 4.28
C ASN A 74 -8.54 -26.98 3.49
N GLY A 75 -7.78 -26.71 2.44
CA GLY A 75 -7.89 -25.52 1.61
C GLY A 75 -7.22 -24.28 2.19
N ASN A 76 -6.38 -24.38 3.23
CA ASN A 76 -5.68 -23.23 3.79
C ASN A 76 -4.45 -22.88 2.97
N LEU A 77 -4.09 -21.59 2.97
CA LEU A 77 -2.80 -21.11 2.47
C LEU A 77 -1.66 -21.67 3.34
N ILE A 78 -0.58 -22.06 2.69
CA ILE A 78 0.60 -22.60 3.36
C ILE A 78 1.74 -21.60 3.21
N PRO A 79 2.23 -20.95 4.29
CA PRO A 79 3.48 -20.20 4.22
C PRO A 79 4.62 -21.11 3.74
N ASP A 80 5.46 -20.61 2.82
CA ASP A 80 6.55 -21.40 2.25
C ASP A 80 7.56 -21.77 3.37
N PRO A 81 7.71 -23.06 3.71
CA PRO A 81 8.57 -23.49 4.82
C PRO A 81 10.06 -23.33 4.53
N VAL A 82 10.46 -23.19 3.25
CA VAL A 82 11.84 -22.93 2.86
C VAL A 82 12.17 -21.45 3.08
N LYS A 83 11.25 -20.57 2.71
CA LYS A 83 11.40 -19.11 2.89
C LYS A 83 11.24 -18.69 4.34
N PHE A 84 10.33 -19.34 5.08
CA PHE A 84 9.95 -18.99 6.46
C PHE A 84 10.05 -20.21 7.39
N PRO A 85 11.25 -20.72 7.66
CA PRO A 85 11.46 -21.96 8.40
C PRO A 85 10.98 -21.92 9.85
N SER A 86 10.93 -20.73 10.49
CA SER A 86 10.36 -20.59 11.85
C SER A 86 8.84 -20.49 11.84
N GLY A 87 8.21 -20.41 10.66
CA GLY A 87 6.79 -20.21 10.45
C GLY A 87 6.37 -18.73 10.47
N MET A 88 5.33 -18.41 9.69
CA MET A 88 4.85 -17.04 9.51
C MET A 88 4.42 -16.38 10.83
N LYS A 89 3.80 -17.14 11.73
CA LYS A 89 3.37 -16.60 13.04
C LYS A 89 4.56 -16.12 13.88
N ALA A 90 5.64 -16.90 13.93
CA ALA A 90 6.85 -16.53 14.67
C ALA A 90 7.52 -15.27 14.09
N LEU A 91 7.51 -15.14 12.76
CA LEU A 91 8.02 -13.96 12.08
C LEU A 91 7.18 -12.70 12.40
N ILE A 92 5.86 -12.83 12.38
CA ILE A 92 4.94 -11.75 12.75
C ILE A 92 5.17 -11.33 14.21
N ASP A 93 5.30 -12.29 15.13
CA ASP A 93 5.56 -12.01 16.54
C ASP A 93 6.90 -11.29 16.75
N TYR A 94 7.92 -11.64 15.96
CA TYR A 94 9.20 -10.93 15.96
C TYR A 94 9.06 -9.46 15.56
N VAL A 95 8.29 -9.19 14.49
CA VAL A 95 8.04 -7.82 14.02
C VAL A 95 7.20 -7.04 15.05
N HIS A 96 6.18 -7.66 15.63
CA HIS A 96 5.36 -7.06 16.69
C HIS A 96 6.16 -6.75 17.95
N ALA A 97 7.08 -7.63 18.35
CA ALA A 97 7.96 -7.39 19.50
C ALA A 97 8.84 -6.14 19.35
N LYS A 98 9.08 -5.68 18.12
CA LYS A 98 9.77 -4.41 17.82
C LYS A 98 8.84 -3.20 17.82
N GLY A 99 7.54 -3.41 18.08
CA GLY A 99 6.49 -2.37 18.02
C GLY A 99 6.19 -1.93 16.60
N LEU A 100 6.41 -2.80 15.63
CA LEU A 100 6.01 -2.63 14.23
C LEU A 100 4.75 -3.46 13.94
N LYS A 101 4.14 -3.23 12.79
CA LYS A 101 2.95 -3.92 12.29
C LYS A 101 3.31 -4.76 11.07
N PHE A 102 2.58 -5.85 10.84
CA PHE A 102 2.88 -6.78 9.76
C PHE A 102 1.73 -6.89 8.76
N GLY A 103 2.06 -6.89 7.47
CA GLY A 103 1.10 -7.07 6.39
C GLY A 103 1.45 -8.24 5.49
N LEU A 104 0.43 -8.77 4.84
CA LEU A 104 0.53 -9.77 3.79
C LEU A 104 -0.16 -9.28 2.51
N TYR A 105 0.09 -9.99 1.45
CA TYR A 105 -0.51 -9.81 0.13
C TYR A 105 -1.33 -11.04 -0.26
N ASN A 106 -2.42 -10.81 -1.00
CA ASN A 106 -3.08 -11.82 -1.82
C ASN A 106 -3.89 -11.15 -2.94
N CYS A 107 -4.73 -11.89 -3.64
CA CYS A 107 -5.44 -11.45 -4.83
C CYS A 107 -6.90 -11.90 -4.80
N ALA A 108 -7.79 -11.11 -5.41
CA ALA A 108 -9.21 -11.40 -5.55
C ALA A 108 -9.51 -12.52 -6.56
N GLY A 109 -8.56 -12.83 -7.43
CA GLY A 109 -8.68 -13.87 -8.43
C GLY A 109 -8.39 -15.27 -7.92
N THR A 110 -8.35 -16.21 -8.86
CA THR A 110 -7.99 -17.62 -8.59
C THR A 110 -6.50 -17.77 -8.27
N ASN A 111 -5.68 -16.88 -8.82
CA ASN A 111 -4.25 -16.84 -8.59
C ASN A 111 -3.78 -15.40 -8.31
N THR A 112 -2.66 -15.26 -7.64
CA THR A 112 -1.95 -13.99 -7.50
C THR A 112 -1.24 -13.62 -8.81
N CYS A 113 -0.74 -12.39 -8.92
CA CYS A 113 -0.07 -11.93 -10.14
C CYS A 113 1.18 -12.76 -10.49
N ALA A 114 1.90 -13.29 -9.49
CA ALA A 114 3.03 -14.21 -9.68
C ALA A 114 2.61 -15.70 -9.74
N GLY A 115 1.30 -15.99 -9.79
CA GLY A 115 0.75 -17.33 -10.01
C GLY A 115 0.63 -18.20 -8.76
N TYR A 116 0.66 -17.61 -7.57
CA TYR A 116 0.37 -18.30 -6.29
C TYR A 116 -1.14 -18.44 -6.05
N PRO A 117 -1.59 -19.26 -5.09
CA PRO A 117 -3.02 -19.41 -4.80
C PRO A 117 -3.71 -18.10 -4.40
N GLY A 118 -4.67 -17.64 -5.21
CA GLY A 118 -5.54 -16.52 -4.89
C GLY A 118 -6.65 -16.89 -3.91
N THR A 119 -7.45 -15.91 -3.49
CA THR A 119 -8.48 -16.12 -2.45
C THR A 119 -9.88 -16.39 -2.99
N ARG A 120 -10.08 -16.35 -4.31
CA ARG A 120 -11.42 -16.56 -4.88
C ARG A 120 -12.08 -17.86 -4.41
N GLY A 121 -13.22 -17.73 -3.72
CA GLY A 121 -13.95 -18.85 -3.11
C GLY A 121 -13.45 -19.26 -1.72
N TYR A 122 -12.39 -18.63 -1.22
CA TYR A 122 -11.79 -18.88 0.09
C TYR A 122 -11.78 -17.64 0.99
N GLU A 123 -12.44 -16.54 0.60
CA GLU A 123 -12.31 -15.22 1.24
C GLU A 123 -12.50 -15.28 2.76
N TYR A 124 -13.53 -15.98 3.23
CA TYR A 124 -13.81 -16.11 4.67
C TYR A 124 -12.84 -17.04 5.39
N GLN A 125 -12.33 -18.06 4.71
CA GLN A 125 -11.32 -18.96 5.25
C GLN A 125 -10.00 -18.25 5.41
N ASP A 126 -9.56 -17.56 4.36
CA ASP A 126 -8.30 -16.81 4.33
C ASP A 126 -8.34 -15.63 5.31
N ALA A 127 -9.47 -14.93 5.42
CA ALA A 127 -9.63 -13.86 6.42
C ALA A 127 -9.45 -14.36 7.85
N ARG A 128 -9.99 -15.53 8.19
CA ARG A 128 -9.76 -16.17 9.49
C ARG A 128 -8.30 -16.57 9.68
N PHE A 129 -7.67 -17.10 8.63
CA PHE A 129 -6.24 -17.42 8.66
C PHE A 129 -5.39 -16.18 8.91
N TYR A 130 -5.61 -15.07 8.19
CA TYR A 130 -4.91 -13.81 8.40
C TYR A 130 -5.10 -13.27 9.82
N ALA A 131 -6.33 -13.31 10.33
CA ALA A 131 -6.63 -12.90 11.70
C ALA A 131 -5.92 -13.79 12.75
N SER A 132 -5.83 -15.11 12.52
CA SER A 132 -5.13 -16.06 13.41
C SER A 132 -3.63 -15.84 13.43
N LEU A 133 -3.03 -15.46 12.31
CA LEU A 133 -1.63 -15.05 12.23
C LEU A 133 -1.37 -13.73 12.94
N GLY A 134 -2.38 -12.86 13.03
CA GLY A 134 -2.29 -11.57 13.67
C GLY A 134 -1.80 -10.44 12.75
N ILE A 135 -1.98 -10.53 11.43
CA ILE A 135 -1.59 -9.46 10.51
C ILE A 135 -2.37 -8.17 10.77
N ASP A 136 -1.80 -7.02 10.39
CA ASP A 136 -2.36 -5.69 10.57
C ASP A 136 -2.70 -4.99 9.26
N PHE A 137 -2.28 -5.55 8.13
CA PHE A 137 -2.45 -4.98 6.80
C PHE A 137 -2.61 -6.11 5.77
N LEU A 138 -3.53 -5.94 4.81
CA LEU A 138 -3.69 -6.83 3.67
C LEU A 138 -3.69 -6.01 2.38
N LYS A 139 -2.67 -6.19 1.52
CA LYS A 139 -2.72 -5.76 0.12
C LYS A 139 -3.46 -6.83 -0.68
N TYR A 140 -4.45 -6.42 -1.45
CA TYR A 140 -5.36 -7.33 -2.14
C TYR A 140 -5.49 -6.94 -3.60
N ASP A 141 -4.88 -7.74 -4.47
CA ASP A 141 -4.67 -7.47 -5.89
C ASP A 141 -5.80 -7.98 -6.79
N TRP A 142 -5.65 -7.80 -8.11
CA TRP A 142 -6.71 -7.97 -9.09
C TRP A 142 -6.37 -8.90 -10.27
N CYS A 143 -5.30 -9.69 -10.22
CA CYS A 143 -4.93 -10.65 -11.25
C CYS A 143 -5.88 -11.85 -11.32
N PHE A 144 -6.04 -12.47 -12.50
CA PHE A 144 -6.88 -13.65 -12.73
C PHE A 144 -8.34 -13.48 -12.28
N THR A 145 -8.94 -12.34 -12.62
CA THR A 145 -10.28 -11.92 -12.19
C THR A 145 -11.29 -11.86 -13.34
N GLU A 146 -11.05 -12.58 -14.42
CA GLU A 146 -11.95 -12.59 -15.58
C GLU A 146 -13.38 -12.92 -15.19
N GLY A 147 -14.32 -12.05 -15.59
CA GLY A 147 -15.74 -12.18 -15.30
C GLY A 147 -16.15 -11.90 -13.84
N ILE A 148 -15.25 -11.35 -13.02
CA ILE A 148 -15.56 -10.94 -11.65
C ILE A 148 -15.89 -9.44 -11.62
N ASN A 149 -16.89 -9.09 -10.80
CA ASN A 149 -17.18 -7.69 -10.47
C ASN A 149 -16.25 -7.22 -9.33
N ALA A 150 -15.43 -6.19 -9.58
CA ALA A 150 -14.45 -5.71 -8.62
C ALA A 150 -15.10 -5.27 -7.29
N LYS A 151 -16.13 -4.43 -7.34
CA LYS A 151 -16.83 -3.98 -6.13
C LYS A 151 -17.35 -5.14 -5.28
N GLU A 152 -17.91 -6.16 -5.91
CA GLU A 152 -18.43 -7.33 -5.19
C GLU A 152 -17.32 -8.17 -4.57
N ALA A 153 -16.23 -8.44 -5.30
CA ALA A 153 -15.10 -9.21 -4.82
C ALA A 153 -14.43 -8.54 -3.61
N TYR A 154 -14.08 -7.25 -3.73
CA TYR A 154 -13.49 -6.50 -2.62
C TYR A 154 -14.46 -6.33 -1.44
N THR A 155 -15.75 -6.15 -1.71
CA THR A 155 -16.78 -6.13 -0.66
C THR A 155 -16.85 -7.44 0.09
N THR A 156 -16.73 -8.58 -0.59
CA THR A 156 -16.75 -9.92 0.01
C THR A 156 -15.56 -10.11 0.94
N MET A 157 -14.33 -9.77 0.47
CA MET A 157 -13.14 -9.85 1.33
C MET A 157 -13.23 -8.89 2.52
N SER A 158 -13.69 -7.67 2.32
CA SER A 158 -13.87 -6.68 3.42
C SER A 158 -14.82 -7.22 4.51
N LYS A 159 -15.95 -7.83 4.12
CA LYS A 159 -16.87 -8.49 5.04
C LYS A 159 -16.23 -9.69 5.74
N ALA A 160 -15.46 -10.48 5.02
CA ALA A 160 -14.75 -11.63 5.57
C ALA A 160 -13.74 -11.21 6.65
N LEU A 161 -12.92 -10.18 6.37
CA LEU A 161 -11.99 -9.58 7.33
C LEU A 161 -12.73 -9.03 8.56
N LYS A 162 -13.83 -8.29 8.35
CA LYS A 162 -14.65 -7.77 9.45
C LYS A 162 -15.21 -8.89 10.33
N THR A 163 -15.66 -9.99 9.71
CA THR A 163 -16.20 -11.16 10.40
C THR A 163 -15.13 -11.92 11.19
N ALA A 164 -13.87 -11.92 10.70
CA ALA A 164 -12.75 -12.53 11.41
C ALA A 164 -12.36 -11.75 12.68
N GLY A 165 -12.79 -10.49 12.83
CA GLY A 165 -12.80 -9.75 14.09
C GLY A 165 -11.49 -9.03 14.45
N LYS A 166 -10.38 -9.25 13.70
CA LYS A 166 -9.12 -8.52 13.92
C LYS A 166 -9.10 -7.25 13.04
N PRO A 167 -8.83 -6.06 13.60
CA PRO A 167 -8.64 -4.86 12.81
C PRO A 167 -7.45 -5.00 11.86
N ILE A 168 -7.72 -4.89 10.55
CA ILE A 168 -6.75 -5.01 9.47
C ILE A 168 -6.96 -3.83 8.53
N VAL A 169 -5.91 -3.12 8.18
CA VAL A 169 -5.92 -2.14 7.09
C VAL A 169 -6.09 -2.89 5.78
N PHE A 170 -7.15 -2.57 5.04
CA PHE A 170 -7.45 -3.22 3.77
C PHE A 170 -7.09 -2.33 2.59
N SER A 171 -6.06 -2.72 1.85
CA SER A 171 -5.54 -2.04 0.67
C SER A 171 -6.06 -2.70 -0.60
N ILE A 172 -6.82 -1.95 -1.37
CA ILE A 172 -7.40 -2.36 -2.65
C ILE A 172 -6.40 -2.06 -3.76
N CYS A 173 -5.99 -3.08 -4.51
CA CYS A 173 -4.99 -2.96 -5.58
C CYS A 173 -5.55 -3.47 -6.91
N GLU A 174 -6.51 -2.71 -7.49
CA GLU A 174 -7.09 -3.00 -8.80
C GLU A 174 -6.71 -1.93 -9.85
N TRP A 175 -5.60 -1.24 -9.60
CA TRP A 175 -4.90 -0.32 -10.50
C TRP A 175 -5.73 0.87 -11.00
N GLY A 176 -6.89 1.13 -10.39
CA GLY A 176 -7.83 2.19 -10.81
C GLY A 176 -8.73 1.81 -11.99
N ASP A 177 -8.67 0.58 -12.46
CA ASP A 177 -9.39 0.11 -13.65
C ASP A 177 -10.91 0.14 -13.47
N ASN A 178 -11.39 -0.17 -12.26
CA ASN A 178 -12.81 -0.16 -11.92
C ASN A 178 -13.22 1.07 -11.10
N GLN A 179 -12.38 2.13 -11.11
CA GLN A 179 -12.63 3.40 -10.43
C GLN A 179 -12.98 3.22 -8.94
N PRO A 180 -12.09 2.62 -8.12
CA PRO A 180 -12.36 2.25 -6.72
C PRO A 180 -12.76 3.45 -5.87
N TRP A 181 -12.30 4.65 -6.18
CA TRP A 181 -12.73 5.88 -5.50
C TRP A 181 -14.24 6.10 -5.49
N ASN A 182 -14.99 5.56 -6.45
CA ASN A 182 -16.45 5.72 -6.52
C ASN A 182 -17.22 4.77 -5.56
N TRP A 183 -16.59 3.69 -5.08
CA TRP A 183 -17.29 2.68 -4.28
C TRP A 183 -16.52 2.16 -3.06
N ALA A 184 -15.20 2.37 -2.99
CA ALA A 184 -14.38 1.71 -2.00
C ALA A 184 -14.33 2.41 -0.62
N THR A 185 -14.87 3.61 -0.46
CA THR A 185 -14.82 4.38 0.80
C THR A 185 -15.31 3.59 2.03
N LEU A 186 -16.30 2.71 1.84
CA LEU A 186 -16.82 1.84 2.91
C LEU A 186 -16.23 0.43 2.87
N VAL A 187 -15.39 0.10 1.87
CA VAL A 187 -14.87 -1.23 1.61
C VAL A 187 -13.41 -1.38 2.05
N GLY A 188 -12.55 -0.44 1.65
CA GLY A 188 -11.12 -0.45 1.96
C GLY A 188 -10.64 0.85 2.60
N ASN A 189 -9.42 0.83 3.12
CA ASN A 189 -8.79 1.99 3.75
C ASN A 189 -7.90 2.76 2.78
N LEU A 190 -7.46 2.14 1.71
CA LEU A 190 -6.74 2.77 0.62
C LEU A 190 -6.99 2.00 -0.68
N TRP A 191 -6.78 2.66 -1.82
CA TRP A 191 -6.93 2.06 -3.13
C TRP A 191 -5.95 2.64 -4.14
N ARG A 192 -5.32 1.75 -4.88
CA ARG A 192 -4.44 2.10 -6.01
C ARG A 192 -5.22 2.85 -7.07
N ILE A 193 -4.62 3.92 -7.58
CA ILE A 193 -5.24 4.80 -8.59
C ILE A 193 -4.71 4.58 -10.00
N SER A 194 -3.63 3.83 -10.13
CA SER A 194 -2.91 3.57 -11.39
C SER A 194 -2.30 2.16 -11.40
N GLY A 195 -1.82 1.73 -12.54
CA GLY A 195 -0.87 0.62 -12.65
C GLY A 195 0.41 0.87 -11.86
N ASP A 196 1.33 -0.09 -11.91
CA ASP A 196 2.52 -0.11 -11.05
C ASP A 196 3.51 1.00 -11.38
N ILE A 197 4.12 1.55 -10.34
CA ILE A 197 5.21 2.53 -10.47
C ILE A 197 6.48 1.86 -11.00
N TYR A 198 7.24 2.63 -11.78
CA TYR A 198 8.57 2.27 -12.25
C TYR A 198 9.61 3.27 -11.70
N PRO A 199 10.85 2.85 -11.42
CA PRO A 199 11.89 3.73 -10.84
C PRO A 199 12.42 4.75 -11.86
N CYS A 200 11.56 5.63 -12.33
CA CYS A 200 11.88 6.77 -13.18
C CYS A 200 10.97 7.96 -12.85
N PHE A 201 11.42 9.16 -13.17
CA PHE A 201 10.66 10.35 -12.84
C PHE A 201 9.55 10.65 -13.85
N ASP A 202 9.85 10.61 -15.14
CA ASP A 202 8.87 10.86 -16.23
C ASP A 202 9.05 9.85 -17.36
N CYS A 203 8.51 8.66 -17.21
CA CYS A 203 8.52 7.65 -18.24
C CYS A 203 7.26 6.78 -18.24
N GLU A 204 7.08 6.03 -19.30
CA GLU A 204 6.26 4.85 -19.41
C GLU A 204 7.19 3.68 -19.75
N TYR A 205 7.19 2.64 -18.92
CA TYR A 205 7.92 1.41 -19.18
C TYR A 205 6.96 0.32 -19.64
N LYS A 206 7.13 -0.13 -20.88
CA LYS A 206 6.32 -1.22 -21.46
C LYS A 206 7.00 -2.55 -21.19
N HIS A 207 6.30 -3.44 -20.51
CA HIS A 207 6.77 -4.78 -20.26
C HIS A 207 6.62 -5.64 -21.51
N GLU A 208 7.66 -6.39 -21.86
CA GLU A 208 7.65 -7.29 -23.04
C GLU A 208 6.65 -8.42 -22.87
N GLU A 209 6.49 -8.92 -21.64
CA GLU A 209 5.55 -9.97 -21.29
C GLU A 209 4.23 -9.35 -20.80
N GLY A 210 3.10 -9.80 -21.39
CA GLY A 210 1.76 -9.45 -20.92
C GLY A 210 1.16 -8.14 -21.42
N ASN A 211 1.86 -7.36 -22.25
CA ASN A 211 1.38 -6.11 -22.89
C ASN A 211 0.78 -5.11 -21.89
N TRP A 212 1.49 -4.85 -20.79
CA TRP A 212 1.14 -3.87 -19.78
C TRP A 212 2.27 -2.85 -19.55
N SER A 213 1.96 -1.73 -18.93
CA SER A 213 2.95 -0.66 -18.67
C SER A 213 3.04 -0.35 -17.18
N SER A 214 4.26 0.01 -16.76
CA SER A 214 4.54 0.69 -15.50
C SER A 214 4.82 2.17 -15.75
N TRP A 215 4.65 2.99 -14.74
CA TRP A 215 4.57 4.44 -14.89
C TRP A 215 5.56 5.17 -13.97
N GLY A 216 6.20 6.19 -14.49
CA GLY A 216 7.02 7.09 -13.68
C GLY A 216 6.18 8.01 -12.78
N VAL A 217 6.87 8.65 -11.84
CA VAL A 217 6.30 9.52 -10.79
C VAL A 217 5.33 10.56 -11.37
N LEU A 218 5.77 11.33 -12.38
CA LEU A 218 4.93 12.38 -12.98
C LEU A 218 3.73 11.82 -13.73
N LYS A 219 3.86 10.67 -14.39
CA LYS A 219 2.75 10.04 -15.10
C LYS A 219 1.64 9.65 -14.13
N ILE A 220 1.97 8.98 -13.03
CA ILE A 220 1.01 8.60 -12.00
C ILE A 220 0.33 9.84 -11.41
N LEU A 221 1.10 10.88 -11.10
CA LEU A 221 0.58 12.13 -10.54
C LEU A 221 -0.45 12.81 -11.46
N GLU A 222 -0.23 12.74 -12.78
CA GLU A 222 -1.08 13.38 -13.78
C GLU A 222 -2.31 12.54 -14.18
N MET A 223 -2.29 11.22 -13.98
CA MET A 223 -3.35 10.31 -14.44
C MET A 223 -4.72 10.57 -13.82
N ARG A 224 -4.79 11.03 -12.58
CA ARG A 224 -6.03 11.07 -11.79
C ARG A 224 -6.17 12.40 -11.03
N LYS A 225 -6.20 13.52 -11.74
CA LYS A 225 -6.27 14.88 -11.15
C LYS A 225 -7.56 15.14 -10.36
N ASP A 226 -8.68 14.53 -10.77
CA ASP A 226 -10.02 14.88 -10.27
C ASP A 226 -10.49 14.04 -9.08
N ILE A 227 -9.66 13.08 -8.61
CA ILE A 227 -10.08 12.14 -7.56
C ILE A 227 -9.76 12.61 -6.14
N ARG A 228 -9.15 13.78 -5.95
CA ARG A 228 -8.73 14.27 -4.62
C ARG A 228 -9.88 14.31 -3.60
N LYS A 229 -11.10 14.59 -4.05
CA LYS A 229 -12.30 14.68 -3.20
C LYS A 229 -12.70 13.34 -2.57
N PHE A 230 -12.13 12.24 -3.03
CA PHE A 230 -12.41 10.90 -2.52
C PHE A 230 -11.39 10.43 -1.48
N SER A 231 -10.30 11.19 -1.26
CA SER A 231 -9.28 10.91 -0.25
C SER A 231 -9.55 11.68 1.03
N GLY A 232 -9.31 11.06 2.16
CA GLY A 232 -9.46 11.67 3.48
C GLY A 232 -9.16 10.67 4.60
N PRO A 233 -9.36 11.06 5.87
CA PRO A 233 -9.10 10.16 6.99
C PRO A 233 -9.80 8.81 6.85
N ASP A 234 -9.03 7.73 7.03
CA ASP A 234 -9.45 6.33 6.93
C ASP A 234 -9.80 5.85 5.50
N HIS A 235 -9.54 6.67 4.45
CA HIS A 235 -9.73 6.28 3.05
C HIS A 235 -8.83 7.10 2.11
N TRP A 236 -7.79 6.49 1.54
CA TRP A 236 -6.69 7.16 0.86
C TRP A 236 -6.57 6.77 -0.60
N ASN A 237 -6.36 7.75 -1.48
CA ASN A 237 -5.84 7.50 -2.82
C ASN A 237 -4.38 7.04 -2.69
N ASP A 238 -4.07 5.87 -3.23
CA ASP A 238 -2.75 5.27 -3.18
C ASP A 238 -2.06 5.44 -4.54
N PHE A 239 -1.03 6.28 -4.55
CA PHE A 239 -0.21 6.57 -5.73
C PHE A 239 0.89 5.53 -5.96
N ASP A 240 0.83 4.40 -5.25
CA ASP A 240 1.80 3.32 -5.19
C ASP A 240 2.98 3.57 -4.24
N MET A 241 3.81 2.54 -4.11
CA MET A 241 5.04 2.56 -3.30
C MET A 241 6.01 3.63 -3.79
N MET A 242 6.94 3.98 -2.92
CA MET A 242 8.00 4.93 -3.27
C MET A 242 9.22 4.21 -3.86
N GLU A 243 9.70 4.72 -4.99
CA GLU A 243 10.95 4.30 -5.64
C GLU A 243 12.17 5.15 -5.19
N VAL A 244 12.06 5.79 -4.04
CA VAL A 244 13.14 6.62 -3.46
C VAL A 244 14.35 5.75 -3.13
N GLY A 245 15.47 6.00 -3.80
CA GLY A 245 16.69 5.23 -3.68
C GLY A 245 16.81 4.02 -4.62
N ASN A 246 15.86 3.81 -5.52
CA ASN A 246 15.83 2.71 -6.49
C ASN A 246 16.34 3.08 -7.89
N GLY A 247 17.20 4.08 -8.02
CA GLY A 247 17.89 4.37 -9.29
C GLY A 247 17.63 5.74 -9.89
N MET A 248 16.66 6.49 -9.38
CA MET A 248 16.47 7.90 -9.74
C MET A 248 17.62 8.78 -9.20
N THR A 249 17.74 9.97 -9.73
CA THR A 249 18.67 10.96 -9.16
C THR A 249 18.20 11.45 -7.79
N LEU A 250 19.11 11.99 -6.98
CA LEU A 250 18.77 12.53 -5.66
C LEU A 250 17.71 13.66 -5.74
N ALA A 251 17.69 14.44 -6.83
CA ALA A 251 16.69 15.48 -7.03
C ALA A 251 15.31 14.89 -7.32
N GLU A 252 15.25 13.85 -8.16
CA GLU A 252 14.02 13.12 -8.47
C GLU A 252 13.49 12.38 -7.24
N ASP A 253 14.36 11.71 -6.46
CA ASP A 253 14.00 11.08 -5.19
C ASP A 253 13.33 12.07 -4.21
N LYS A 254 13.92 13.28 -4.06
CA LYS A 254 13.35 14.33 -3.22
C LYS A 254 12.01 14.81 -3.75
N SER A 255 11.89 15.01 -5.05
CA SER A 255 10.65 15.44 -5.71
C SER A 255 9.56 14.37 -5.55
N HIS A 256 9.91 13.11 -5.75
CA HIS A 256 9.00 11.99 -5.56
C HIS A 256 8.42 11.93 -4.12
N PHE A 257 9.30 11.94 -3.11
CA PHE A 257 8.88 11.94 -1.71
C PHE A 257 8.00 13.15 -1.36
N THR A 258 8.39 14.33 -1.85
CA THR A 258 7.64 15.58 -1.65
C THR A 258 6.25 15.50 -2.27
N LEU A 259 6.14 15.02 -3.51
CA LEU A 259 4.86 14.90 -4.22
C LEU A 259 3.94 13.88 -3.56
N TRP A 260 4.43 12.68 -3.16
CA TRP A 260 3.62 11.71 -2.41
C TRP A 260 3.15 12.27 -1.07
N SER A 261 3.99 13.08 -0.40
CA SER A 261 3.60 13.76 0.84
C SER A 261 2.50 14.79 0.61
N MET A 262 2.60 15.58 -0.46
CA MET A 262 1.54 16.52 -0.87
C MET A 262 0.23 15.81 -1.20
N MET A 263 0.31 14.64 -1.85
CA MET A 263 -0.88 13.87 -2.24
C MET A 263 -1.56 13.14 -1.06
N ALA A 264 -1.01 13.17 0.15
CA ALA A 264 -1.47 12.33 1.26
C ALA A 264 -1.52 10.83 0.84
N SER A 265 -0.59 10.42 -0.02
CA SER A 265 -0.44 9.02 -0.41
C SER A 265 0.13 8.20 0.74
N PRO A 266 -0.21 6.92 0.89
CA PRO A 266 0.57 6.01 1.72
C PRO A 266 2.07 6.09 1.39
N LEU A 267 2.93 6.10 2.42
CA LEU A 267 4.38 6.21 2.25
C LEU A 267 5.03 4.84 2.51
N PHE A 268 4.98 3.96 1.53
CA PHE A 268 5.66 2.67 1.58
C PHE A 268 6.98 2.74 0.81
N ALA A 269 8.11 2.55 1.51
CA ALA A 269 9.42 2.42 0.89
C ALA A 269 9.52 1.08 0.14
N GLY A 270 9.99 1.10 -1.10
CA GLY A 270 10.17 -0.09 -1.96
C GLY A 270 11.63 -0.53 -2.13
N ASN A 271 12.60 0.20 -1.55
CA ASN A 271 14.03 -0.05 -1.70
C ASN A 271 14.57 -1.10 -0.70
N ASP A 272 15.77 -1.63 -0.97
CA ASP A 272 16.51 -2.46 -0.01
C ASP A 272 17.09 -1.58 1.11
N LEU A 273 16.44 -1.63 2.29
CA LEU A 273 16.87 -0.84 3.44
C LEU A 273 18.26 -1.23 3.95
N ARG A 274 18.73 -2.47 3.69
CA ARG A 274 20.02 -2.99 4.15
C ARG A 274 21.21 -2.31 3.46
N SER A 275 21.00 -1.81 2.24
CA SER A 275 21.98 -1.10 1.44
C SER A 275 21.65 0.37 1.22
N MET A 276 20.68 0.90 1.97
CA MET A 276 20.19 2.26 1.82
C MET A 276 21.27 3.30 2.09
N LYS A 277 21.44 4.25 1.18
CA LYS A 277 22.37 5.37 1.32
C LYS A 277 21.89 6.36 2.39
N PRO A 278 22.82 7.06 3.08
CA PRO A 278 22.44 8.09 4.07
C PRO A 278 21.54 9.20 3.50
N GLU A 279 21.73 9.57 2.24
CA GLU A 279 20.92 10.58 1.55
C GLU A 279 19.47 10.09 1.35
N THR A 280 19.29 8.82 0.99
CA THR A 280 17.97 8.17 0.88
C THR A 280 17.28 8.15 2.24
N LEU A 281 17.97 7.72 3.29
CA LEU A 281 17.42 7.74 4.65
C LEU A 281 16.98 9.15 5.06
N LYS A 282 17.79 10.17 4.76
CA LYS A 282 17.47 11.58 5.06
C LYS A 282 16.20 12.05 4.36
N ILE A 283 15.94 11.58 3.12
CA ILE A 283 14.70 11.89 2.40
C ILE A 283 13.54 11.19 3.09
N LEU A 284 13.62 9.88 3.27
CA LEU A 284 12.53 9.06 3.84
C LEU A 284 12.17 9.43 5.28
N THR A 285 13.11 10.03 6.04
CA THR A 285 12.89 10.48 7.43
C THR A 285 12.73 11.99 7.56
N ASN A 286 12.45 12.71 6.48
CA ASN A 286 12.22 14.16 6.51
C ASN A 286 10.92 14.46 7.28
N LYS A 287 11.06 14.95 8.49
CA LYS A 287 9.96 15.21 9.43
C LYS A 287 8.96 16.24 8.92
N GLU A 288 9.42 17.26 8.19
CA GLU A 288 8.55 18.32 7.64
C GLU A 288 7.65 17.75 6.54
N MET A 289 8.21 16.98 5.62
CA MET A 289 7.44 16.33 4.57
C MET A 289 6.49 15.26 5.13
N ILE A 290 6.92 14.49 6.11
CA ILE A 290 6.07 13.53 6.81
C ILE A 290 4.91 14.25 7.51
N ALA A 291 5.16 15.37 8.19
CA ALA A 291 4.12 16.15 8.84
C ALA A 291 3.05 16.65 7.82
N ILE A 292 3.49 17.06 6.62
CA ILE A 292 2.58 17.42 5.52
C ILE A 292 1.74 16.22 5.07
N ASN A 293 2.36 15.03 4.94
CA ASN A 293 1.65 13.81 4.58
C ASN A 293 0.63 13.39 5.64
N GLN A 294 1.03 13.45 6.90
CA GLN A 294 0.28 12.97 8.07
C GLN A 294 -0.67 14.02 8.67
N ASP A 295 -0.86 15.16 7.97
CA ASP A 295 -1.76 16.22 8.44
C ASP A 295 -3.19 15.70 8.69
N VAL A 296 -3.75 16.08 9.82
CA VAL A 296 -5.02 15.54 10.35
C VAL A 296 -6.24 15.88 9.49
N LEU A 297 -6.19 16.92 8.65
CA LEU A 297 -7.26 17.19 7.69
C LEU A 297 -7.36 16.12 6.61
N GLY A 298 -6.26 15.42 6.31
CA GLY A 298 -6.21 14.38 5.29
C GLY A 298 -6.53 14.85 3.88
N ILE A 299 -6.41 16.15 3.61
CA ILE A 299 -6.75 16.72 2.31
C ILE A 299 -5.60 16.45 1.33
N GLN A 300 -5.91 15.84 0.19
CA GLN A 300 -4.95 15.65 -0.90
C GLN A 300 -4.63 16.99 -1.57
N GLY A 301 -3.34 17.23 -1.86
CA GLY A 301 -2.87 18.39 -2.61
C GLY A 301 -3.33 18.38 -4.06
N PHE A 302 -3.15 19.50 -4.74
CA PHE A 302 -3.51 19.64 -6.16
C PHE A 302 -2.60 20.66 -6.87
N LYS A 303 -2.52 20.53 -8.17
CA LYS A 303 -1.83 21.51 -9.02
C LYS A 303 -2.68 22.78 -9.10
N TYR A 304 -2.17 23.87 -8.58
CA TYR A 304 -2.82 25.19 -8.58
C TYR A 304 -2.58 25.94 -9.90
N GLN A 305 -1.32 25.91 -10.37
CA GLN A 305 -0.90 26.66 -11.55
C GLN A 305 0.24 25.91 -12.27
N SER A 306 0.33 26.09 -13.58
CA SER A 306 1.48 25.67 -14.40
C SER A 306 1.84 26.82 -15.33
N GLU A 307 3.02 27.39 -15.16
CA GLU A 307 3.47 28.55 -15.95
C GLU A 307 5.00 28.52 -16.13
N ASN A 308 5.46 28.82 -17.35
CA ASN A 308 6.87 28.90 -17.70
C ASN A 308 7.72 27.67 -17.32
N GLY A 309 7.12 26.47 -17.39
CA GLY A 309 7.77 25.22 -17.05
C GLY A 309 7.79 24.90 -15.56
N VAL A 310 7.17 25.72 -14.71
CA VAL A 310 7.05 25.48 -13.28
C VAL A 310 5.61 25.14 -12.91
N ASP A 311 5.42 24.01 -12.24
CA ASP A 311 4.15 23.60 -11.63
C ASP A 311 4.11 24.04 -10.17
N VAL A 312 3.05 24.74 -9.78
CA VAL A 312 2.79 25.09 -8.38
C VAL A 312 1.74 24.12 -7.82
N TRP A 313 2.16 23.34 -6.83
CA TRP A 313 1.29 22.44 -6.11
C TRP A 313 0.98 22.99 -4.73
N VAL A 314 -0.28 22.86 -4.28
CA VAL A 314 -0.72 23.36 -2.99
C VAL A 314 -1.52 22.29 -2.24
N LYS A 315 -1.43 22.32 -0.91
CA LYS A 315 -2.17 21.44 -0.01
C LYS A 315 -2.63 22.23 1.20
N PRO A 316 -3.95 22.30 1.48
CA PRO A 316 -4.45 22.81 2.75
C PRO A 316 -4.02 21.91 3.90
N LEU A 317 -3.59 22.48 4.99
CA LEU A 317 -3.20 21.83 6.23
C LEU A 317 -4.04 22.35 7.40
N ALA A 318 -3.98 21.66 8.53
CA ALA A 318 -4.63 22.11 9.76
C ALA A 318 -4.14 23.51 10.19
N ASP A 319 -4.92 24.15 11.04
CA ASP A 319 -4.64 25.48 11.61
C ASP A 319 -4.42 26.58 10.55
N ASP A 320 -5.22 26.52 9.46
CA ASP A 320 -5.19 27.47 8.33
C ASP A 320 -3.85 27.56 7.61
N ASN A 321 -2.98 26.55 7.75
CA ASN A 321 -1.70 26.46 7.06
C ASN A 321 -1.85 25.92 5.64
N TRP A 322 -0.84 26.17 4.83
CA TRP A 322 -0.72 25.67 3.46
C TRP A 322 0.70 25.17 3.19
N ALA A 323 0.80 24.00 2.59
CA ALA A 323 2.03 23.56 1.95
C ALA A 323 2.00 23.98 0.47
N VAL A 324 3.12 24.53 0.00
CA VAL A 324 3.31 24.95 -1.40
C VAL A 324 4.61 24.36 -1.93
N VAL A 325 4.54 23.75 -3.10
CA VAL A 325 5.69 23.15 -3.80
C VAL A 325 5.79 23.73 -5.20
N PHE A 326 6.99 24.13 -5.57
CA PHE A 326 7.34 24.51 -6.93
C PHE A 326 8.14 23.36 -7.55
N LEU A 327 7.59 22.77 -8.61
CA LEU A 327 8.20 21.69 -9.37
C LEU A 327 8.63 22.26 -10.73
N ASN A 328 9.95 22.17 -11.01
CA ASN A 328 10.56 22.62 -12.25
C ASN A 328 11.26 21.46 -12.97
#